data_7de6c3997a9963f5376990b246a7484f
#
_entry.id   7de6c3997a9963f5376990b246a7484f
#
_cell.length_a   1.000
_cell.length_b   1.000
_cell.length_c   1.000
_cell.angle_alpha   90.00
_cell.angle_beta   90.00
_cell.angle_gamma   90.00
#
_symmetry.space_group_name_H-M   'P 1'
#
loop_
_entity.id
_entity.type
_entity.pdbx_description
1 polymer ?
#
loop_
_entity_poly.entity_id
_entity_poly.type
_entity_poly.pdbx_seq_one_letter_code
_entity_poly.pdbx_strand_id
1 'polypeptide(L)'
;MIGGAIFQYPIGRASDLVDRRIVMVIAGVIGFVLSAVMLLIHPTSPYALYIMMFLFGSVLYPIYSLNVAHANDYADANEFVKISGGLLIIYGCGSVLGPAISGPMMDLIGASGFFVTMAVAYAIYGLHAFWRIRRFERPAISDQKTEFKFHTPDGQSTPETMQLDPRAEGTPGQA
;
A
#
# COMPACT_ATOMS: atom_id res chain seq x y z
N MET A 1 -6.41 -1.43 -14.76
CA MET A 1 -6.81 -0.21 -14.02
C MET A 1 -8.18 -0.35 -13.36
N ILE A 2 -9.25 -0.78 -14.07
CA ILE A 2 -10.63 -0.88 -13.52
C ILE A 2 -10.70 -1.78 -12.28
N GLY A 3 -10.07 -2.98 -12.31
CA GLY A 3 -10.02 -3.87 -11.15
C GLY A 3 -9.43 -3.20 -9.91
N GLY A 4 -8.31 -2.48 -10.08
CA GLY A 4 -7.70 -1.74 -8.98
C GLY A 4 -8.60 -0.67 -8.39
N ALA A 5 -9.24 0.13 -9.23
CA ALA A 5 -10.15 1.19 -8.78
C ALA A 5 -11.33 0.64 -7.96
N ILE A 6 -11.91 -0.51 -8.41
CA ILE A 6 -13.04 -1.15 -7.70
C ILE A 6 -12.58 -1.77 -6.37
N PHE A 7 -11.44 -2.48 -6.36
CA PHE A 7 -11.00 -3.23 -5.19
C PHE A 7 -10.18 -2.41 -4.20
N GLN A 8 -9.70 -1.23 -4.56
CA GLN A 8 -8.94 -0.36 -3.66
C GLN A 8 -9.75 0.04 -2.43
N TYR A 9 -11.03 0.40 -2.61
CA TYR A 9 -11.90 0.76 -1.48
C TYR A 9 -12.20 -0.42 -0.54
N PRO A 10 -12.71 -1.59 -1.01
CA PRO A 10 -12.99 -2.69 -0.11
C PRO A 10 -11.75 -3.27 0.56
N ILE A 11 -10.60 -3.33 -0.14
CA ILE A 11 -9.35 -3.81 0.45
C ILE A 11 -8.81 -2.79 1.46
N GLY A 12 -8.87 -1.50 1.17
CA GLY A 12 -8.52 -0.44 2.12
C GLY A 12 -9.36 -0.55 3.39
N ARG A 13 -10.67 -0.64 3.27
CA ARG A 13 -11.57 -0.81 4.42
C ARG A 13 -11.31 -2.10 5.19
N ALA A 14 -11.04 -3.22 4.50
CA ALA A 14 -10.69 -4.47 5.16
C ALA A 14 -9.38 -4.32 5.97
N SER A 15 -8.40 -3.58 5.45
CA SER A 15 -7.14 -3.30 6.13
C SER A 15 -7.28 -2.42 7.38
N ASP A 16 -8.35 -1.64 7.48
CA ASP A 16 -8.64 -0.82 8.66
C ASP A 16 -9.37 -1.61 9.76
N LEU A 17 -10.05 -2.71 9.38
CA LEU A 17 -10.79 -3.58 10.30
C LEU A 17 -9.96 -4.78 10.81
N VAL A 18 -8.97 -5.19 10.03
CA VAL A 18 -8.10 -6.34 10.32
C VAL A 18 -6.65 -5.85 10.36
N ASP A 19 -5.76 -6.64 10.97
CA ASP A 19 -4.31 -6.34 10.92
C ASP A 19 -3.85 -6.21 9.45
N ARG A 20 -3.35 -5.01 9.08
CA ARG A 20 -2.88 -4.70 7.72
C ARG A 20 -1.85 -5.71 7.20
N ARG A 21 -1.05 -6.29 8.09
CA ARG A 21 -0.06 -7.33 7.74
C ARG A 21 -0.73 -8.59 7.21
N ILE A 22 -1.90 -8.97 7.76
CA ILE A 22 -2.66 -10.13 7.27
C ILE A 22 -3.18 -9.84 5.86
N VAL A 23 -3.70 -8.63 5.62
CA VAL A 23 -4.18 -8.23 4.29
C VAL A 23 -3.02 -8.22 3.27
N MET A 24 -1.81 -7.77 3.69
CA MET A 24 -0.60 -7.82 2.86
C MET A 24 -0.20 -9.27 2.51
N VAL A 25 -0.26 -10.21 3.46
CA VAL A 25 -0.01 -11.64 3.19
C VAL A 25 -1.03 -12.20 2.21
N ILE A 26 -2.31 -11.92 2.41
CA ILE A 26 -3.39 -12.37 1.52
C ILE A 26 -3.17 -11.82 0.10
N ALA A 27 -2.86 -10.53 -0.03
CA ALA A 27 -2.56 -9.91 -1.33
C ALA A 27 -1.35 -10.56 -2.01
N GLY A 28 -0.27 -10.84 -1.27
CA GLY A 28 0.89 -11.56 -1.75
C GLY A 28 0.56 -12.98 -2.26
N VAL A 29 -0.24 -13.73 -1.49
CA VAL A 29 -0.68 -15.08 -1.87
C VAL A 29 -1.57 -15.05 -3.12
N ILE A 30 -2.54 -14.13 -3.19
CA ILE A 30 -3.41 -14.01 -4.36
C ILE A 30 -2.58 -13.62 -5.59
N GLY A 31 -1.68 -12.65 -5.50
CA GLY A 31 -0.81 -12.25 -6.59
C GLY A 31 0.10 -13.39 -7.07
N PHE A 32 0.65 -14.19 -6.15
CA PHE A 32 1.42 -15.37 -6.47
C PHE A 32 0.58 -16.42 -7.20
N VAL A 33 -0.61 -16.74 -6.69
CA VAL A 33 -1.53 -17.72 -7.32
C VAL A 33 -1.95 -17.28 -8.71
N LEU A 34 -2.30 -16.00 -8.89
CA LEU A 34 -2.65 -15.47 -10.22
C LEU A 34 -1.47 -15.58 -11.20
N SER A 35 -0.25 -15.31 -10.74
CA SER A 35 0.96 -15.47 -11.56
C SER A 35 1.18 -16.94 -11.94
N ALA A 36 1.02 -17.87 -11.00
CA ALA A 36 1.13 -19.31 -11.24
C ALA A 36 0.04 -19.80 -12.19
N VAL A 37 -1.18 -19.34 -12.06
CA VAL A 37 -2.28 -19.66 -12.98
C VAL A 37 -1.96 -19.22 -14.42
N MET A 38 -1.42 -18.03 -14.59
CA MET A 38 -1.01 -17.53 -15.91
C MET A 38 0.13 -18.38 -16.51
N LEU A 39 1.05 -18.86 -15.68
CA LEU A 39 2.13 -19.76 -16.12
C LEU A 39 1.63 -21.15 -16.54
N LEU A 40 0.56 -21.66 -15.90
CA LEU A 40 0.05 -23.01 -16.16
C LEU A 40 -0.95 -23.04 -17.32
N ILE A 41 -1.84 -22.04 -17.39
CA ILE A 41 -2.97 -22.07 -18.33
C ILE A 41 -2.58 -21.49 -19.70
N HIS A 42 -1.62 -20.54 -19.77
CA HIS A 42 -1.21 -19.86 -20.99
C HIS A 42 -2.43 -19.40 -21.82
N PRO A 43 -3.32 -18.55 -21.28
CA PRO A 43 -4.58 -18.24 -21.91
C PRO A 43 -4.35 -17.56 -23.26
N THR A 44 -4.93 -18.15 -24.31
CA THR A 44 -4.87 -17.62 -25.69
C THR A 44 -6.09 -16.78 -26.04
N SER A 45 -7.18 -16.96 -25.30
CA SER A 45 -8.41 -16.18 -25.49
C SER A 45 -8.26 -14.75 -24.99
N PRO A 46 -8.62 -13.72 -25.80
CA PRO A 46 -8.59 -12.33 -25.35
C PRO A 46 -9.43 -12.07 -24.09
N TYR A 47 -10.59 -12.73 -23.98
CA TYR A 47 -11.45 -12.58 -22.80
C TYR A 47 -10.81 -13.10 -21.53
N ALA A 48 -10.13 -14.25 -21.59
CA ALA A 48 -9.39 -14.80 -20.45
C ALA A 48 -8.26 -13.88 -20.04
N LEU A 49 -7.55 -13.28 -20.98
CA LEU A 49 -6.50 -12.29 -20.69
C LEU A 49 -7.08 -11.05 -20.02
N TYR A 50 -8.22 -10.51 -20.48
CA TYR A 50 -8.84 -9.36 -19.83
C TYR A 50 -9.29 -9.65 -18.40
N ILE A 51 -9.87 -10.83 -18.15
CA ILE A 51 -10.28 -11.27 -16.81
C ILE A 51 -9.03 -11.37 -15.90
N MET A 52 -7.95 -11.99 -16.38
CA MET A 52 -6.72 -12.12 -15.61
C MET A 52 -6.08 -10.76 -15.34
N MET A 53 -6.02 -9.85 -16.30
CA MET A 53 -5.52 -8.50 -16.11
C MET A 53 -6.38 -7.69 -15.12
N PHE A 54 -7.69 -7.90 -15.13
CA PHE A 54 -8.61 -7.30 -14.15
C PHE A 54 -8.28 -7.80 -12.73
N LEU A 55 -8.12 -9.13 -12.57
CA LEU A 55 -7.76 -9.74 -11.29
C LEU A 55 -6.36 -9.30 -10.80
N PHE A 56 -5.36 -9.25 -11.68
CA PHE A 56 -4.04 -8.71 -11.33
C PHE A 56 -4.13 -7.25 -10.87
N GLY A 57 -4.89 -6.42 -11.60
CA GLY A 57 -5.09 -5.02 -11.22
C GLY A 57 -5.77 -4.88 -9.86
N SER A 58 -6.70 -5.77 -9.51
CA SER A 58 -7.38 -5.75 -8.21
C SER A 58 -6.46 -6.01 -7.01
N VAL A 59 -5.34 -6.68 -7.23
CA VAL A 59 -4.32 -6.94 -6.20
C VAL A 59 -3.20 -5.91 -6.22
N LEU A 60 -2.70 -5.59 -7.42
CA LEU A 60 -1.51 -4.75 -7.59
C LEU A 60 -1.71 -3.32 -7.07
N TYR A 61 -2.85 -2.70 -7.42
CA TYR A 61 -3.08 -1.30 -7.04
C TYR A 61 -3.27 -1.09 -5.53
N PRO A 62 -4.06 -1.93 -4.82
CA PRO A 62 -4.21 -1.77 -3.37
C PRO A 62 -2.92 -2.01 -2.56
N ILE A 63 -1.96 -2.80 -3.07
CA ILE A 63 -0.70 -3.07 -2.38
C ILE A 63 0.06 -1.78 -2.07
N TYR A 64 0.09 -0.81 -2.99
CA TYR A 64 0.75 0.46 -2.74
C TYR A 64 0.09 1.21 -1.58
N SER A 65 -1.25 1.33 -1.60
CA SER A 65 -2.00 1.98 -0.52
C SER A 65 -1.83 1.29 0.83
N LEU A 66 -1.79 -0.06 0.83
CA LEU A 66 -1.54 -0.86 2.03
C LEU A 66 -0.14 -0.60 2.60
N ASN A 67 0.88 -0.52 1.75
CA ASN A 67 2.24 -0.25 2.19
C ASN A 67 2.39 1.16 2.77
N VAL A 68 1.78 2.17 2.13
CA VAL A 68 1.77 3.55 2.63
C VAL A 68 1.07 3.62 3.97
N ALA A 69 -0.12 3.03 4.07
CA ALA A 69 -0.89 3.00 5.30
C ALA A 69 -0.13 2.26 6.42
N HIS A 70 0.48 1.10 6.09
CA HIS A 70 1.29 0.34 7.05
C HIS A 70 2.53 1.11 7.53
N ALA A 71 3.21 1.83 6.65
CA ALA A 71 4.36 2.65 7.04
C ALA A 71 3.93 3.83 7.94
N ASN A 72 2.79 4.43 7.67
CA ASN A 72 2.25 5.53 8.46
C ASN A 72 1.78 5.09 9.86
N ASP A 73 1.41 3.80 10.05
CA ASP A 73 1.06 3.27 11.38
C ASP A 73 2.24 3.31 12.37
N TYR A 74 3.47 3.40 11.88
CA TYR A 74 4.70 3.44 12.67
C TYR A 74 5.37 4.82 12.62
N ALA A 75 4.74 5.81 11.99
CA ALA A 75 5.29 7.14 11.80
C ALA A 75 4.87 8.08 12.92
N ASP A 76 5.80 8.86 13.44
CA ASP A 76 5.47 10.02 14.23
C ASP A 76 4.82 11.11 13.37
N ALA A 77 3.95 11.94 13.98
CA ALA A 77 3.18 12.96 13.25
C ALA A 77 4.04 13.91 12.38
N ASN A 78 5.28 14.12 12.78
CA ASN A 78 6.23 15.01 12.06
C ASN A 78 7.02 14.30 10.94
N GLU A 79 6.86 12.97 10.79
CA GLU A 79 7.65 12.17 9.86
C GLU A 79 6.89 11.73 8.60
N PHE A 80 5.59 12.01 8.48
CA PHE A 80 4.78 11.59 7.34
C PHE A 80 5.37 11.98 5.98
N VAL A 81 5.88 13.21 5.84
CA VAL A 81 6.47 13.69 4.58
C VAL A 81 7.74 12.91 4.24
N LYS A 82 8.58 12.64 5.24
CA LYS A 82 9.83 11.90 5.08
C LYS A 82 9.57 10.43 4.69
N ILE A 83 8.60 9.79 5.34
CA ILE A 83 8.21 8.41 5.06
C ILE A 83 7.59 8.29 3.67
N SER A 84 6.67 9.19 3.32
CA SER A 84 6.07 9.21 1.98
C SER A 84 7.09 9.43 0.88
N GLY A 85 8.07 10.33 1.09
CA GLY A 85 9.18 10.55 0.17
C GLY A 85 10.06 9.30 0.03
N GLY A 86 10.40 8.63 1.13
CA GLY A 86 11.15 7.37 1.13
C GLY A 86 10.43 6.26 0.37
N LEU A 87 9.12 6.09 0.59
CA LEU A 87 8.30 5.11 -0.13
C LEU A 87 8.25 5.40 -1.62
N LEU A 88 8.16 6.68 -2.02
CA LEU A 88 8.16 7.07 -3.42
C LEU A 88 9.48 6.72 -4.11
N ILE A 89 10.62 6.91 -3.43
CA ILE A 89 11.94 6.52 -3.94
C ILE A 89 12.01 5.00 -4.12
N ILE A 90 11.58 4.22 -3.13
CA ILE A 90 11.55 2.75 -3.21
C ILE A 90 10.66 2.30 -4.36
N TYR A 91 9.49 2.91 -4.52
CA TYR A 91 8.58 2.64 -5.64
C TYR A 91 9.25 2.97 -6.99
N GLY A 92 9.93 4.11 -7.09
CA GLY A 92 10.69 4.51 -8.28
C GLY A 92 11.80 3.51 -8.62
N CYS A 93 12.58 3.07 -7.64
CA CYS A 93 13.58 2.02 -7.82
C CYS A 93 12.95 0.71 -8.32
N GLY A 94 11.83 0.30 -7.72
CA GLY A 94 11.09 -0.89 -8.14
C GLY A 94 10.59 -0.81 -9.58
N SER A 95 10.12 0.36 -10.02
CA SER A 95 9.62 0.57 -11.39
C SER A 95 10.73 0.50 -12.46
N VAL A 96 11.97 0.76 -12.09
CA VAL A 96 13.15 0.59 -12.97
C VAL A 96 13.64 -0.86 -12.93
N LEU A 97 13.78 -1.44 -11.74
CA LEU A 97 14.29 -2.80 -11.56
C LEU A 97 13.33 -3.86 -12.11
N GLY A 98 12.02 -3.64 -12.01
CA GLY A 98 11.00 -4.57 -12.50
C GLY A 98 11.21 -4.94 -13.98
N PRO A 99 11.14 -3.98 -14.91
CA PRO A 99 11.41 -4.22 -16.33
C PRO A 99 12.83 -4.72 -16.61
N ALA A 100 13.84 -4.23 -15.87
CA ALA A 100 15.23 -4.65 -16.03
C ALA A 100 15.46 -6.13 -15.68
N ILE A 101 14.65 -6.70 -14.79
CA ILE A 101 14.69 -8.14 -14.43
C ILE A 101 13.76 -8.93 -15.34
N SER A 102 12.55 -8.46 -15.59
CA SER A 102 11.56 -9.20 -16.37
C SER A 102 11.90 -9.27 -17.86
N GLY A 103 12.58 -8.25 -18.42
CA GLY A 103 13.00 -8.24 -19.82
C GLY A 103 13.89 -9.44 -20.17
N PRO A 104 15.06 -9.63 -19.54
CA PRO A 104 15.91 -10.79 -19.76
C PRO A 104 15.22 -12.13 -19.47
N MET A 105 14.33 -12.19 -18.47
CA MET A 105 13.55 -13.42 -18.23
C MET A 105 12.59 -13.72 -19.40
N MET A 106 12.01 -12.68 -20.01
CA MET A 106 11.17 -12.85 -21.22
C MET A 106 12.01 -13.25 -22.43
N ASP A 107 13.24 -12.81 -22.56
CA ASP A 107 14.16 -13.24 -23.61
C ASP A 107 14.52 -14.73 -23.49
N LEU A 108 14.65 -15.23 -22.26
CA LEU A 108 15.03 -16.63 -21.99
C LEU A 108 13.88 -17.63 -22.17
N ILE A 109 12.68 -17.29 -21.68
CA ILE A 109 11.53 -18.22 -21.60
C ILE A 109 10.24 -17.65 -22.23
N GLY A 110 10.37 -16.60 -23.04
CA GLY A 110 9.22 -15.95 -23.71
C GLY A 110 8.35 -15.16 -22.74
N ALA A 111 7.13 -14.88 -23.14
CA ALA A 111 6.17 -14.09 -22.36
C ALA A 111 5.93 -14.62 -20.92
N SER A 112 6.16 -15.91 -20.70
CA SER A 112 6.08 -16.55 -19.38
C SER A 112 7.07 -15.96 -18.37
N GLY A 113 8.21 -15.41 -18.83
CA GLY A 113 9.24 -14.79 -17.99
C GLY A 113 8.70 -13.62 -17.15
N PHE A 114 7.75 -12.86 -17.68
CA PHE A 114 7.07 -11.81 -16.92
C PHE A 114 6.32 -12.38 -15.71
N PHE A 115 5.56 -13.46 -15.92
CA PHE A 115 4.76 -14.06 -14.84
C PHE A 115 5.63 -14.78 -13.81
N VAL A 116 6.78 -15.35 -14.22
CA VAL A 116 7.77 -15.90 -13.28
C VAL A 116 8.30 -14.79 -12.37
N THR A 117 8.69 -13.66 -12.95
CA THR A 117 9.17 -12.51 -12.18
C THR A 117 8.11 -11.99 -11.21
N MET A 118 6.85 -11.89 -11.65
CA MET A 118 5.73 -11.51 -10.80
C MET A 118 5.50 -12.52 -9.67
N ALA A 119 5.52 -13.82 -9.95
CA ALA A 119 5.36 -14.87 -8.94
C ALA A 119 6.43 -14.76 -7.85
N VAL A 120 7.69 -14.61 -8.24
CA VAL A 120 8.81 -14.44 -7.30
C VAL A 120 8.63 -13.17 -6.47
N ALA A 121 8.28 -12.04 -7.08
CA ALA A 121 8.07 -10.78 -6.37
C ALA A 121 6.94 -10.90 -5.33
N TYR A 122 5.79 -11.48 -5.71
CA TYR A 122 4.68 -11.69 -4.78
C TYR A 122 5.00 -12.71 -3.69
N ALA A 123 5.78 -13.76 -4.00
CA ALA A 123 6.24 -14.71 -3.00
C ALA A 123 7.13 -14.03 -1.96
N ILE A 124 8.11 -13.24 -2.40
CA ILE A 124 9.00 -12.46 -1.50
C ILE A 124 8.17 -11.50 -0.65
N TYR A 125 7.24 -10.78 -1.25
CA TYR A 125 6.36 -9.83 -0.55
C TYR A 125 5.50 -10.52 0.52
N GLY A 126 4.82 -11.60 0.17
CA GLY A 126 3.97 -12.36 1.09
C GLY A 126 4.76 -13.02 2.21
N LEU A 127 5.93 -13.62 1.91
CA LEU A 127 6.83 -14.21 2.91
C LEU A 127 7.39 -13.16 3.87
N HIS A 128 7.77 -11.99 3.36
CA HIS A 128 8.25 -10.89 4.20
C HIS A 128 7.14 -10.41 5.15
N ALA A 129 5.93 -10.19 4.64
CA ALA A 129 4.78 -9.80 5.47
C ALA A 129 4.46 -10.87 6.53
N PHE A 130 4.48 -12.14 6.16
CA PHE A 130 4.27 -13.27 7.08
C PHE A 130 5.37 -13.37 8.17
N TRP A 131 6.63 -13.23 7.78
CA TRP A 131 7.75 -13.20 8.72
C TRP A 131 7.60 -12.06 9.73
N ARG A 132 7.15 -10.89 9.26
CA ARG A 132 6.95 -9.71 10.09
C ARG A 132 5.82 -9.90 11.12
N ILE A 133 4.74 -10.63 10.75
CA ILE A 133 3.67 -11.00 11.70
C ILE A 133 4.23 -11.84 12.85
N ARG A 134 5.15 -12.76 12.56
CA ARG A 134 5.71 -13.67 13.57
C ARG A 134 6.76 -13.04 14.48
N ARG A 135 7.45 -12.00 14.00
CA ARG A 135 8.61 -11.43 14.72
C ARG A 135 8.28 -10.18 15.52
N PHE A 136 7.26 -9.43 15.15
CA PHE A 136 6.96 -8.14 15.74
C PHE A 136 5.54 -8.13 16.33
N GLU A 137 5.42 -7.69 17.59
CA GLU A 137 4.14 -7.47 18.25
C GLU A 137 3.32 -6.40 17.51
N ARG A 138 1.99 -6.47 17.65
CA ARG A 138 1.08 -5.50 17.05
C ARG A 138 1.27 -4.14 17.75
N PRO A 139 1.38 -3.03 17.01
CA PRO A 139 1.13 -1.73 17.62
C PRO A 139 -0.29 -1.75 18.19
N ALA A 140 -0.44 -1.29 19.42
CA ALA A 140 -1.76 -1.26 20.06
C ALA A 140 -2.72 -0.41 19.22
N ILE A 141 -3.83 -1.00 18.77
CA ILE A 141 -4.86 -0.32 17.96
C ILE A 141 -5.44 0.89 18.71
N SER A 142 -5.31 0.91 20.05
CA SER A 142 -5.77 2.00 20.91
C SER A 142 -5.04 3.32 20.71
N ASP A 143 -3.76 3.28 20.29
CA ASP A 143 -2.97 4.49 20.11
C ASP A 143 -3.16 5.13 18.71
N GLN A 144 -3.75 4.40 17.78
CA GLN A 144 -3.97 4.85 16.40
C GLN A 144 -5.24 5.70 16.22
N LYS A 145 -6.16 5.70 17.17
CA LYS A 145 -7.31 6.61 17.22
C LYS A 145 -6.98 7.92 17.92
N THR A 146 -5.81 8.46 17.70
CA THR A 146 -5.60 9.87 17.97
C THR A 146 -6.54 10.64 17.04
N GLU A 147 -7.54 11.30 17.63
CA GLU A 147 -8.43 12.23 16.93
C GLU A 147 -7.57 13.06 15.98
N PHE A 148 -7.98 13.09 14.71
CA PHE A 148 -7.34 13.90 13.70
C PHE A 148 -7.52 15.36 14.11
N LYS A 149 -6.55 15.88 14.86
CA LYS A 149 -6.50 17.29 15.24
C LYS A 149 -5.85 18.02 14.09
N PHE A 150 -6.63 18.81 13.37
CA PHE A 150 -6.07 19.79 12.47
C PHE A 150 -5.14 20.70 13.28
N HIS A 151 -3.85 20.46 13.19
CA HIS A 151 -2.86 21.41 13.65
C HIS A 151 -2.67 22.39 12.49
N THR A 152 -3.31 23.55 12.58
CA THR A 152 -2.89 24.69 11.78
C THR A 152 -1.49 25.06 12.27
N PRO A 153 -0.46 25.08 11.38
CA PRO A 153 0.84 25.61 11.76
C PRO A 153 0.67 27.05 12.23
N ASP A 154 1.19 27.38 13.39
CA ASP A 154 1.06 28.71 14.05
C ASP A 154 1.49 29.90 13.17
N GLY A 155 2.06 29.69 12.02
CA GLY A 155 2.50 30.72 11.06
C GLY A 155 1.53 31.03 9.91
N GLN A 156 0.39 30.34 9.80
CA GLN A 156 -0.59 30.51 8.71
C GLN A 156 -2.01 30.89 9.16
N SER A 157 -2.23 31.09 10.45
CA SER A 157 -3.50 31.58 10.95
C SER A 157 -3.58 33.10 10.77
N THR A 158 -4.50 33.54 9.92
CA THR A 158 -4.87 34.99 9.89
C THR A 158 -5.58 35.33 11.20
N PRO A 159 -5.52 36.59 11.67
CA PRO A 159 -6.23 37.04 12.89
C PRO A 159 -7.73 36.68 12.91
N GLU A 160 -8.34 36.55 11.73
CA GLU A 160 -9.75 36.18 11.58
C GLU A 160 -9.99 34.68 11.80
N THR A 161 -9.05 33.82 11.40
CA THR A 161 -9.14 32.37 11.68
C THR A 161 -8.86 32.04 13.14
N MET A 162 -8.09 32.84 13.87
CA MET A 162 -7.95 32.74 15.32
C MET A 162 -9.26 33.01 16.07
N GLN A 163 -10.11 33.92 15.59
CA GLN A 163 -11.41 34.19 16.20
C GLN A 163 -12.43 33.05 16.00
N LEU A 164 -12.20 32.18 15.02
CA LEU A 164 -13.05 31.02 14.73
C LEU A 164 -12.54 29.74 15.41
N ASP A 165 -11.40 29.79 16.10
CA ASP A 165 -10.89 28.63 16.85
C ASP A 165 -11.67 28.50 18.17
N PRO A 166 -12.48 27.43 18.37
CA PRO A 166 -13.24 27.23 19.60
C PRO A 166 -12.35 27.07 20.85
N ARG A 167 -11.02 27.02 20.69
CA ARG A 167 -10.05 26.98 21.78
C ARG A 167 -9.58 28.38 22.24
N ALA A 168 -9.81 29.40 21.40
CA ALA A 168 -9.45 30.79 21.75
C ALA A 168 -10.30 31.32 22.93
N GLU A 169 -11.47 30.71 23.14
CA GLU A 169 -12.36 31.07 24.26
C GLU A 169 -11.95 30.52 25.63
N GLY A 170 -10.90 29.69 25.68
CA GLY A 170 -10.46 28.98 26.88
C GLY A 170 -9.23 29.54 27.61
N THR A 171 -8.65 30.66 27.19
CA THR A 171 -7.53 31.30 27.87
C THR A 171 -8.02 32.44 28.75
N PRO A 172 -8.31 32.21 30.07
CA PRO A 172 -8.60 33.33 30.99
C PRO A 172 -7.34 34.15 31.12
N GLY A 173 -7.50 35.46 30.99
CA GLY A 173 -6.49 36.48 30.96
C GLY A 173 -5.34 36.28 31.95
N GLN A 174 -4.16 36.47 31.45
CA GLN A 174 -3.04 36.94 32.26
C GLN A 174 -3.15 38.46 32.31
N ALA A 175 -3.68 38.94 33.45
CA ALA A 175 -3.51 40.31 33.88
C ALA A 175 -2.13 40.42 34.55
#